data_3ee170e1f768f7bfe3e34256d8e4595f
#
_entry.id   3ee170e1f768f7bfe3e34256d8e4595f
#
_cell.length_a   1.000
_cell.length_b   1.000
_cell.length_c   1.000
_cell.angle_alpha   90.00
_cell.angle_beta   90.00
_cell.angle_gamma   90.00
#
_symmetry.space_group_name_H-M   'P 1'
#
loop_
_entity.id
_entity.type
_entity.pdbx_description
1 polymer ?
#
loop_
_entity_poly.entity_id
_entity_poly.type
_entity_poly.pdbx_seq_one_letter_code
_entity_poly.pdbx_strand_id
1 'polypeptide(L)'
;AYAEYDVADIGAVVKLPNDLNEVPFPAEPLGCAMNIFRRSAIVRGETVAVVGIGFLGALLVQLAAQAGARVIAIGRRLFSLDIAKRMGASETILMDDHWRIIEQVKQLTDGVMCDCVIEAVGKQWPLDLAAELTKERGRLIVAGYHQDGPRQVNMQLWNWRGLDVINAHERDPRIYLRGMNEAIEAVRSGRLSPLALYTHCYSLDQLADALNATRDRPDGFMKALIMMDGTAKTKARGETGARSERP
;
A
#
# COMPACT_ATOMS: atom_id res chain seq x y z
N ALA A 1 11.51 13.04 12.51
CA ALA A 1 12.88 13.48 12.22
C ALA A 1 13.73 12.29 11.74
N TYR A 2 14.83 12.56 11.03
CA TYR A 2 15.88 11.57 10.76
C TYR A 2 17.00 11.83 11.78
N ALA A 3 16.82 11.29 12.97
CA ALA A 3 17.73 11.47 14.11
C ALA A 3 17.66 10.22 15.02
N GLU A 4 18.74 9.95 15.76
CA GLU A 4 18.80 8.83 16.70
C GLU A 4 17.82 9.01 17.87
N TYR A 5 17.58 10.26 18.27
CA TYR A 5 16.67 10.64 19.35
C TYR A 5 15.76 11.77 18.90
N ASP A 6 14.55 11.77 19.43
CA ASP A 6 13.57 12.84 19.21
C ASP A 6 12.77 13.07 20.50
N VAL A 7 12.10 14.21 20.59
CA VAL A 7 11.25 14.59 21.73
C VAL A 7 9.81 14.71 21.23
N ALA A 8 8.90 14.00 21.85
CA ALA A 8 7.48 14.04 21.51
C ALA A 8 6.62 14.09 22.78
N ASP A 9 5.41 14.63 22.65
CA ASP A 9 4.40 14.55 23.69
C ASP A 9 4.05 13.08 23.96
N ILE A 10 3.94 12.72 25.27
CA ILE A 10 3.63 11.34 25.68
C ILE A 10 2.30 10.83 25.10
N GLY A 11 1.34 11.74 24.86
CA GLY A 11 0.06 11.42 24.25
C GLY A 11 0.13 11.23 22.72
N ALA A 12 1.30 11.51 22.10
CA ALA A 12 1.50 11.38 20.65
C ALA A 12 2.40 10.19 20.27
N VAL A 13 2.78 9.35 21.24
CA VAL A 13 3.66 8.20 21.01
C VAL A 13 2.98 6.89 21.36
N VAL A 14 3.40 5.82 20.66
CA VAL A 14 3.03 4.45 20.97
C VAL A 14 4.30 3.67 21.25
N LYS A 15 4.38 3.03 22.42
CA LYS A 15 5.50 2.16 22.78
C LYS A 15 5.40 0.85 21.99
N LEU A 16 6.46 0.49 21.28
CA LEU A 16 6.53 -0.82 20.64
C LEU A 16 6.69 -1.93 21.68
N PRO A 17 5.99 -3.07 21.51
CA PRO A 17 6.25 -4.28 22.31
C PRO A 17 7.69 -4.77 22.12
N ASN A 18 8.24 -5.43 23.17
CA ASN A 18 9.63 -5.90 23.16
C ASN A 18 9.93 -6.90 22.03
N ASP A 19 8.95 -7.69 21.62
CA ASP A 19 9.04 -8.65 20.51
C ASP A 19 9.16 -7.98 19.12
N LEU A 20 8.93 -6.66 19.03
CA LEU A 20 9.11 -5.86 17.82
C LEU A 20 10.33 -4.93 17.86
N ASN A 21 11.11 -4.90 18.94
CA ASN A 21 12.23 -3.96 19.11
C ASN A 21 13.32 -4.10 18.03
N GLU A 22 13.54 -5.31 17.51
CA GLU A 22 14.54 -5.58 16.46
C GLU A 22 13.94 -5.65 15.05
N VAL A 23 12.61 -5.40 14.94
CA VAL A 23 11.90 -5.44 13.68
C VAL A 23 11.68 -4.01 13.18
N PRO A 24 12.12 -3.66 11.96
CA PRO A 24 11.80 -2.35 11.40
C PRO A 24 10.28 -2.13 11.36
N PHE A 25 9.82 -1.13 12.10
CA PHE A 25 8.40 -0.84 12.27
C PHE A 25 8.09 0.63 11.97
N PRO A 26 7.91 1.03 10.70
CA PRO A 26 7.49 2.38 10.34
C PRO A 26 6.00 2.58 10.73
N ALA A 27 5.76 2.95 11.99
CA ALA A 27 4.45 2.96 12.63
C ALA A 27 3.43 3.84 11.89
N GLU A 28 3.84 5.03 11.43
CA GLU A 28 2.92 5.96 10.76
C GLU A 28 2.32 5.36 9.48
N PRO A 29 3.10 4.92 8.46
CA PRO A 29 2.50 4.38 7.23
C PRO A 29 1.78 3.05 7.44
N LEU A 30 2.15 2.25 8.44
CA LEU A 30 1.40 1.04 8.79
C LEU A 30 0.06 1.41 9.43
N GLY A 31 0.03 2.40 10.33
CA GLY A 31 -1.19 2.94 10.93
C GLY A 31 -2.12 3.57 9.88
N CYS A 32 -1.56 4.29 8.89
CA CYS A 32 -2.33 4.79 7.75
C CYS A 32 -3.00 3.67 6.96
N ALA A 33 -2.28 2.58 6.68
CA ALA A 33 -2.86 1.42 6.00
C ALA A 33 -4.05 0.82 6.79
N MET A 34 -3.92 0.70 8.11
CA MET A 34 -5.01 0.22 8.97
C MET A 34 -6.23 1.15 8.94
N ASN A 35 -6.01 2.47 9.00
CA ASN A 35 -7.08 3.47 8.95
C ASN A 35 -7.82 3.43 7.60
N ILE A 36 -7.10 3.37 6.49
CA ILE A 36 -7.68 3.26 5.15
C ILE A 36 -8.48 1.96 5.03
N PHE A 37 -7.90 0.84 5.44
CA PHE A 37 -8.56 -0.46 5.39
C PHE A 37 -9.86 -0.47 6.20
N ARG A 38 -9.85 0.07 7.42
CA ARG A 38 -11.07 0.20 8.25
C ARG A 38 -12.14 1.04 7.56
N ARG A 39 -11.77 2.18 6.96
CA ARG A 39 -12.72 3.05 6.23
C ARG A 39 -13.21 2.42 4.93
N SER A 40 -12.46 1.51 4.34
CA SER A 40 -12.88 0.77 3.16
C SER A 40 -14.01 -0.22 3.45
N ALA A 41 -14.22 -0.60 4.70
CA ALA A 41 -15.26 -1.54 5.16
C ALA A 41 -15.34 -2.81 4.29
N ILE A 42 -14.18 -3.32 3.85
CA ILE A 42 -14.09 -4.51 3.00
C ILE A 42 -14.53 -5.74 3.79
N VAL A 43 -15.38 -6.55 3.17
CA VAL A 43 -15.87 -7.80 3.73
C VAL A 43 -15.50 -9.00 2.87
N ARG A 44 -15.58 -10.20 3.45
CA ARG A 44 -15.31 -11.46 2.76
C ARG A 44 -16.20 -11.62 1.52
N GLY A 45 -15.58 -12.03 0.42
CA GLY A 45 -16.27 -12.34 -0.83
C GLY A 45 -16.42 -11.15 -1.78
N GLU A 46 -16.07 -9.94 -1.35
CA GLU A 46 -16.05 -8.78 -2.25
C GLU A 46 -14.92 -8.86 -3.26
N THR A 47 -15.13 -8.30 -4.45
CA THR A 47 -14.08 -8.01 -5.43
C THR A 47 -13.55 -6.61 -5.19
N VAL A 48 -12.24 -6.52 -4.88
CA VAL A 48 -11.56 -5.27 -4.53
C VAL A 48 -10.47 -4.99 -5.55
N ALA A 49 -10.47 -3.80 -6.17
CA ALA A 49 -9.34 -3.34 -6.96
C ALA A 49 -8.47 -2.37 -6.16
N VAL A 50 -7.14 -2.52 -6.25
CA VAL A 50 -6.17 -1.56 -5.70
C VAL A 50 -5.40 -0.94 -6.85
N VAL A 51 -5.63 0.34 -7.11
CA VAL A 51 -4.96 1.13 -8.15
C VAL A 51 -3.75 1.84 -7.55
N GLY A 52 -2.57 1.39 -7.94
CA GLY A 52 -1.31 1.89 -7.42
C GLY A 52 -0.66 0.97 -6.41
N ILE A 53 0.28 0.15 -6.88
CA ILE A 53 1.01 -0.79 -6.02
C ILE A 53 2.37 -0.17 -5.66
N GLY A 54 2.32 0.75 -4.71
CA GLY A 54 3.45 1.21 -3.92
C GLY A 54 3.46 0.51 -2.55
N PHE A 55 4.21 1.05 -1.59
CA PHE A 55 4.26 0.50 -0.22
C PHE A 55 2.85 0.41 0.40
N LEU A 56 2.10 1.52 0.37
CA LEU A 56 0.72 1.57 0.89
C LEU A 56 -0.20 0.60 0.15
N GLY A 57 -0.19 0.62 -1.19
CA GLY A 57 -1.04 -0.25 -1.99
C GLY A 57 -0.78 -1.73 -1.74
N ALA A 58 0.49 -2.14 -1.57
CA ALA A 58 0.86 -3.52 -1.25
C ALA A 58 0.32 -3.96 0.13
N LEU A 59 0.39 -3.09 1.14
CA LEU A 59 -0.21 -3.35 2.47
C LEU A 59 -1.73 -3.51 2.37
N LEU A 60 -2.41 -2.65 1.58
CA LEU A 60 -3.85 -2.71 1.38
C LEU A 60 -4.27 -3.97 0.62
N VAL A 61 -3.48 -4.43 -0.35
CA VAL A 61 -3.66 -5.74 -1.01
C VAL A 61 -3.64 -6.86 0.03
N GLN A 62 -2.65 -6.87 0.92
CA GLN A 62 -2.54 -7.92 1.94
C GLN A 62 -3.73 -7.89 2.91
N LEU A 63 -4.10 -6.72 3.41
CA LEU A 63 -5.22 -6.58 4.34
C LEU A 63 -6.55 -7.02 3.70
N ALA A 64 -6.81 -6.63 2.44
CA ALA A 64 -8.00 -7.04 1.72
C ALA A 64 -8.04 -8.55 1.46
N ALA A 65 -6.92 -9.15 1.05
CA ALA A 65 -6.81 -10.58 0.83
C ALA A 65 -7.02 -11.38 2.14
N GLN A 66 -6.43 -10.92 3.25
CA GLN A 66 -6.63 -11.53 4.57
C GLN A 66 -8.07 -11.40 5.09
N ALA A 67 -8.80 -10.36 4.68
CA ALA A 67 -10.23 -10.24 4.95
C ALA A 67 -11.09 -11.21 4.11
N GLY A 68 -10.48 -11.90 3.14
CA GLY A 68 -11.16 -12.85 2.26
C GLY A 68 -11.80 -12.22 1.03
N ALA A 69 -11.34 -11.04 0.62
CA ALA A 69 -11.72 -10.43 -0.64
C ALA A 69 -10.93 -11.03 -1.82
N ARG A 70 -11.53 -11.03 -3.00
CA ARG A 70 -10.83 -11.25 -4.27
C ARG A 70 -10.15 -9.95 -4.69
N VAL A 71 -8.82 -9.91 -4.71
CA VAL A 71 -8.07 -8.68 -4.93
C VAL A 71 -7.48 -8.62 -6.33
N ILE A 72 -7.78 -7.54 -7.06
CA ILE A 72 -7.20 -7.18 -8.35
C ILE A 72 -6.20 -6.04 -8.11
N ALA A 73 -4.91 -6.30 -8.28
CA ALA A 73 -3.86 -5.31 -8.09
C ALA A 73 -3.46 -4.67 -9.43
N ILE A 74 -3.53 -3.34 -9.51
CA ILE A 74 -3.25 -2.58 -10.75
C ILE A 74 -2.05 -1.66 -10.52
N GLY A 75 -0.96 -1.87 -11.26
CA GLY A 75 0.29 -1.16 -11.04
C GLY A 75 1.16 -1.02 -12.29
N ARG A 76 2.02 0.00 -12.33
CA ARG A 76 2.86 0.31 -13.51
C ARG A 76 4.13 -0.53 -13.61
N ARG A 77 4.63 -1.09 -12.50
CA ARG A 77 5.92 -1.79 -12.46
C ARG A 77 5.68 -3.27 -12.25
N LEU A 78 6.28 -4.11 -13.07
CA LEU A 78 6.18 -5.58 -12.96
C LEU A 78 6.65 -6.06 -11.58
N PHE A 79 7.77 -5.52 -11.07
CA PHE A 79 8.23 -5.81 -9.72
C PHE A 79 7.16 -5.56 -8.65
N SER A 80 6.41 -4.44 -8.76
CA SER A 80 5.32 -4.13 -7.81
C SER A 80 4.16 -5.11 -7.93
N LEU A 81 3.86 -5.57 -9.15
CA LEU A 81 2.81 -6.58 -9.38
C LEU A 81 3.20 -7.95 -8.82
N ASP A 82 4.48 -8.32 -8.92
CA ASP A 82 5.00 -9.55 -8.29
C ASP A 82 4.92 -9.47 -6.76
N ILE A 83 5.19 -8.30 -6.19
CA ILE A 83 4.97 -8.03 -4.77
C ILE A 83 3.47 -8.20 -4.43
N ALA A 84 2.56 -7.60 -5.22
CA ALA A 84 1.13 -7.72 -4.98
C ALA A 84 0.65 -9.18 -4.98
N LYS A 85 1.13 -10.02 -5.90
CA LYS A 85 0.85 -11.47 -5.90
C LYS A 85 1.29 -12.12 -4.59
N ARG A 86 2.50 -11.83 -4.13
CA ARG A 86 3.01 -12.37 -2.84
C ARG A 86 2.21 -11.86 -1.65
N MET A 87 1.62 -10.66 -1.74
CA MET A 87 0.72 -10.10 -0.73
C MET A 87 -0.70 -10.65 -0.79
N GLY A 88 -1.01 -11.52 -1.74
CA GLY A 88 -2.31 -12.21 -1.83
C GLY A 88 -3.26 -11.66 -2.90
N ALA A 89 -2.77 -10.84 -3.84
CA ALA A 89 -3.60 -10.46 -4.99
C ALA A 89 -3.98 -11.70 -5.81
N SER A 90 -5.27 -11.83 -6.11
CA SER A 90 -5.80 -12.90 -6.97
C SER A 90 -5.39 -12.68 -8.42
N GLU A 91 -5.43 -11.41 -8.85
CA GLU A 91 -5.10 -10.99 -10.20
C GLU A 91 -4.19 -9.75 -10.19
N THR A 92 -3.37 -9.61 -11.23
CA THR A 92 -2.54 -8.42 -11.41
C THR A 92 -2.69 -7.88 -12.83
N ILE A 93 -2.83 -6.55 -12.96
CA ILE A 93 -3.00 -5.86 -14.24
C ILE A 93 -1.93 -4.78 -14.37
N LEU A 94 -1.25 -4.75 -15.52
CA LEU A 94 -0.30 -3.68 -15.83
C LEU A 94 -1.06 -2.38 -16.12
N MET A 95 -0.68 -1.32 -15.41
CA MET A 95 -1.31 0.00 -15.53
C MET A 95 -0.64 0.81 -16.64
N ASP A 96 -1.02 0.54 -17.88
CA ASP A 96 -0.45 1.13 -19.10
C ASP A 96 -1.48 1.75 -20.04
N ASP A 97 -2.67 1.16 -20.16
CA ASP A 97 -3.75 1.66 -21.02
C ASP A 97 -5.09 1.65 -20.28
N HIS A 98 -5.77 2.80 -20.29
CA HIS A 98 -7.01 3.03 -19.53
C HIS A 98 -8.14 2.07 -19.93
N TRP A 99 -8.38 1.94 -21.21
CA TRP A 99 -9.51 1.16 -21.73
C TRP A 99 -9.25 -0.35 -21.63
N ARG A 100 -8.01 -0.74 -21.86
CA ARG A 100 -7.59 -2.13 -21.70
C ARG A 100 -7.74 -2.61 -20.25
N ILE A 101 -7.40 -1.78 -19.27
CA ILE A 101 -7.58 -2.11 -17.84
C ILE A 101 -9.06 -2.27 -17.52
N ILE A 102 -9.91 -1.34 -17.97
CA ILE A 102 -11.37 -1.43 -17.77
C ILE A 102 -11.91 -2.73 -18.35
N GLU A 103 -11.54 -3.04 -19.60
CA GLU A 103 -12.02 -4.27 -20.26
C GLU A 103 -11.53 -5.54 -19.54
N GLN A 104 -10.28 -5.58 -19.10
CA GLN A 104 -9.76 -6.71 -18.31
C GLN A 104 -10.51 -6.88 -16.99
N VAL A 105 -10.75 -5.79 -16.25
CA VAL A 105 -11.53 -5.86 -14.99
C VAL A 105 -12.96 -6.29 -15.29
N LYS A 106 -13.58 -5.79 -16.35
CA LYS A 106 -14.92 -6.20 -16.79
C LYS A 106 -14.99 -7.70 -17.08
N GLN A 107 -14.01 -8.26 -17.77
CA GLN A 107 -13.91 -9.70 -18.03
C GLN A 107 -13.73 -10.50 -16.74
N LEU A 108 -12.86 -10.04 -15.84
CA LEU A 108 -12.61 -10.69 -14.55
C LEU A 108 -13.82 -10.67 -13.60
N THR A 109 -14.77 -9.77 -13.83
CA THR A 109 -15.93 -9.54 -12.95
C THR A 109 -17.27 -9.82 -13.65
N ASP A 110 -17.26 -10.50 -14.78
CA ASP A 110 -18.45 -10.80 -15.59
C ASP A 110 -19.32 -9.54 -15.89
N GLY A 111 -18.65 -8.40 -16.06
CA GLY A 111 -19.26 -7.09 -16.35
C GLY A 111 -19.77 -6.33 -15.12
N VAL A 112 -19.74 -6.91 -13.92
CA VAL A 112 -20.28 -6.28 -12.70
C VAL A 112 -19.39 -5.17 -12.17
N MET A 113 -18.08 -5.24 -12.36
CA MET A 113 -17.03 -4.37 -11.82
C MET A 113 -16.78 -4.64 -10.32
N CYS A 114 -16.00 -3.76 -9.63
CA CYS A 114 -15.50 -4.01 -8.29
C CYS A 114 -16.41 -3.43 -7.20
N ASP A 115 -16.63 -4.18 -6.12
CA ASP A 115 -17.38 -3.73 -4.94
C ASP A 115 -16.74 -2.55 -4.25
N CYS A 116 -15.40 -2.57 -4.21
CA CYS A 116 -14.59 -1.52 -3.62
C CYS A 116 -13.36 -1.29 -4.49
N VAL A 117 -13.04 -0.03 -4.77
CA VAL A 117 -11.80 0.34 -5.48
C VAL A 117 -11.02 1.31 -4.62
N ILE A 118 -9.75 1.00 -4.36
CA ILE A 118 -8.85 1.85 -3.58
C ILE A 118 -7.87 2.53 -4.54
N GLU A 119 -7.96 3.86 -4.65
CA GLU A 119 -7.01 4.69 -5.36
C GLU A 119 -5.86 5.04 -4.41
N ALA A 120 -4.64 4.55 -4.67
CA ALA A 120 -3.46 4.68 -3.82
C ALA A 120 -2.26 5.38 -4.51
N VAL A 121 -2.52 6.23 -5.50
CA VAL A 121 -1.49 6.96 -6.28
C VAL A 121 -1.53 8.46 -5.99
N GLY A 122 -2.71 9.08 -5.95
CA GLY A 122 -2.90 10.50 -5.75
C GLY A 122 -2.73 11.35 -7.02
N LYS A 123 -3.12 10.84 -8.19
CA LYS A 123 -3.05 11.54 -9.48
C LYS A 123 -4.39 11.47 -10.21
N GLN A 124 -4.58 12.37 -11.21
CA GLN A 124 -5.83 12.47 -11.97
C GLN A 124 -6.21 11.15 -12.63
N TRP A 125 -5.36 10.61 -13.50
CA TRP A 125 -5.67 9.40 -14.24
C TRP A 125 -6.00 8.17 -13.36
N PRO A 126 -5.24 7.84 -12.30
CA PRO A 126 -5.64 6.77 -11.38
C PRO A 126 -6.99 7.00 -10.69
N LEU A 127 -7.34 8.26 -10.38
CA LEU A 127 -8.64 8.60 -9.79
C LEU A 127 -9.78 8.34 -10.79
N ASP A 128 -9.62 8.78 -12.05
CA ASP A 128 -10.60 8.55 -13.11
C ASP A 128 -10.78 7.05 -13.36
N LEU A 129 -9.67 6.32 -13.49
CA LEU A 129 -9.68 4.87 -13.66
C LEU A 129 -10.39 4.18 -12.47
N ALA A 130 -10.07 4.55 -11.25
CA ALA A 130 -10.67 3.94 -10.06
C ALA A 130 -12.20 4.13 -10.03
N ALA A 131 -12.69 5.29 -10.44
CA ALA A 131 -14.13 5.54 -10.55
C ALA A 131 -14.79 4.64 -11.60
N GLU A 132 -14.15 4.45 -12.77
CA GLU A 132 -14.66 3.57 -13.82
C GLU A 132 -14.69 2.09 -13.42
N LEU A 133 -13.75 1.66 -12.58
CA LEU A 133 -13.66 0.29 -12.08
C LEU A 133 -14.64 0.00 -10.94
N THR A 134 -15.24 1.03 -10.33
CA THR A 134 -16.19 0.87 -9.22
C THR A 134 -17.58 0.52 -9.78
N LYS A 135 -18.18 -0.55 -9.28
CA LYS A 135 -19.54 -0.96 -9.66
C LYS A 135 -20.61 0.03 -9.24
N GLU A 136 -21.85 -0.14 -9.71
CA GLU A 136 -23.00 0.59 -9.19
C GLU A 136 -23.15 0.35 -7.68
N ARG A 137 -23.38 1.43 -6.92
CA ARG A 137 -23.42 1.46 -5.45
C ARG A 137 -22.16 0.88 -4.78
N GLY A 138 -21.04 0.89 -5.52
CA GLY A 138 -19.74 0.49 -5.00
C GLY A 138 -19.03 1.62 -4.25
N ARG A 139 -17.97 1.27 -3.54
CA ARG A 139 -17.15 2.20 -2.78
C ARG A 139 -15.87 2.58 -3.52
N LEU A 140 -15.67 3.88 -3.75
CA LEU A 140 -14.41 4.45 -4.21
C LEU A 140 -13.66 5.04 -3.01
N ILE A 141 -12.53 4.46 -2.67
CA ILE A 141 -11.70 4.89 -1.55
C ILE A 141 -10.53 5.72 -2.08
N VAL A 142 -10.53 7.01 -1.78
CA VAL A 142 -9.43 7.91 -2.13
C VAL A 142 -8.38 7.84 -1.01
N ALA A 143 -7.35 7.04 -1.21
CA ALA A 143 -6.25 6.81 -0.28
C ALA A 143 -4.96 7.50 -0.72
N GLY A 144 -4.81 7.81 -2.00
CA GLY A 144 -3.69 8.57 -2.54
C GLY A 144 -3.67 10.01 -2.02
N TYR A 145 -2.47 10.56 -1.83
CA TYR A 145 -2.32 11.94 -1.35
C TYR A 145 -2.30 12.93 -2.51
N HIS A 146 -3.44 13.58 -2.75
CA HIS A 146 -3.65 14.54 -3.85
C HIS A 146 -3.20 15.95 -3.44
N GLN A 147 -1.88 16.19 -3.39
CA GLN A 147 -1.32 17.47 -2.90
C GLN A 147 -0.79 18.39 -4.00
N ASP A 148 -0.86 17.98 -5.26
CA ASP A 148 -0.32 18.73 -6.40
C ASP A 148 -1.38 19.54 -7.17
N GLY A 149 -2.52 19.81 -6.52
CA GLY A 149 -3.58 20.69 -7.01
C GLY A 149 -4.96 20.03 -7.06
N PRO A 150 -5.98 20.79 -7.53
CA PRO A 150 -7.34 20.31 -7.69
C PRO A 150 -7.45 19.11 -8.64
N ARG A 151 -8.50 18.30 -8.46
CA ARG A 151 -8.87 17.22 -9.37
C ARG A 151 -10.20 17.50 -10.04
N GLN A 152 -10.32 17.06 -11.28
CA GLN A 152 -11.60 17.00 -11.96
C GLN A 152 -12.23 15.63 -11.67
N VAL A 153 -13.54 15.59 -11.53
CA VAL A 153 -14.29 14.35 -11.34
C VAL A 153 -15.46 14.28 -12.31
N ASN A 154 -15.72 13.10 -12.83
CA ASN A 154 -16.89 12.85 -13.65
C ASN A 154 -18.13 12.65 -12.75
N MET A 155 -18.74 13.78 -12.32
CA MET A 155 -19.90 13.75 -11.45
C MET A 155 -21.11 13.05 -12.07
N GLN A 156 -21.24 13.07 -13.40
CA GLN A 156 -22.30 12.33 -14.10
C GLN A 156 -22.16 10.83 -13.86
N LEU A 157 -20.95 10.29 -14.03
CA LEU A 157 -20.64 8.88 -13.77
C LEU A 157 -20.91 8.53 -12.30
N TRP A 158 -20.38 9.34 -11.37
CA TRP A 158 -20.50 9.09 -9.95
C TRP A 158 -21.95 9.07 -9.48
N ASN A 159 -22.75 10.06 -9.93
CA ASN A 159 -24.18 10.13 -9.61
C ASN A 159 -24.97 8.99 -10.26
N TRP A 160 -24.69 8.71 -11.54
CA TRP A 160 -25.41 7.67 -12.26
C TRP A 160 -25.21 6.30 -11.63
N ARG A 161 -23.99 5.99 -11.19
CA ARG A 161 -23.67 4.73 -10.52
C ARG A 161 -23.96 4.77 -9.01
N GLY A 162 -24.28 5.92 -8.42
CA GLY A 162 -24.52 6.06 -6.99
C GLY A 162 -23.32 5.64 -6.15
N LEU A 163 -22.10 6.13 -6.52
CA LEU A 163 -20.87 5.74 -5.83
C LEU A 163 -20.79 6.33 -4.43
N ASP A 164 -20.38 5.51 -3.47
CA ASP A 164 -19.93 5.96 -2.15
C ASP A 164 -18.45 6.36 -2.24
N VAL A 165 -18.17 7.66 -2.27
CA VAL A 165 -16.80 8.17 -2.38
C VAL A 165 -16.28 8.57 -1.01
N ILE A 166 -15.23 7.88 -0.56
CA ILE A 166 -14.69 8.00 0.79
C ILE A 166 -13.25 8.50 0.73
N ASN A 167 -13.02 9.74 1.19
CA ASN A 167 -11.67 10.23 1.44
C ASN A 167 -11.10 9.54 2.67
N ALA A 168 -10.06 8.75 2.49
CA ALA A 168 -9.51 7.92 3.56
C ALA A 168 -8.38 8.61 4.35
N HIS A 169 -8.05 9.86 4.02
CA HIS A 169 -7.09 10.66 4.78
C HIS A 169 -7.64 10.99 6.17
N GLU A 170 -6.76 10.96 7.16
CA GLU A 170 -7.09 11.22 8.55
C GLU A 170 -6.26 12.38 9.09
N ARG A 171 -6.80 13.13 10.03
CA ARG A 171 -6.11 14.24 10.70
C ARG A 171 -6.28 14.24 12.22
N ASP A 172 -7.14 13.38 12.77
CA ASP A 172 -7.30 13.25 14.23
C ASP A 172 -6.14 12.43 14.79
N PRO A 173 -5.28 13.00 15.67
CA PRO A 173 -4.16 12.28 16.28
C PRO A 173 -4.57 11.00 17.01
N ARG A 174 -5.78 10.98 17.60
CA ARG A 174 -6.28 9.79 18.31
C ARG A 174 -6.53 8.63 17.35
N ILE A 175 -6.98 8.92 16.14
CA ILE A 175 -7.20 7.91 15.11
C ILE A 175 -5.87 7.42 14.55
N TYR A 176 -4.86 8.29 14.43
CA TYR A 176 -3.49 7.87 14.09
C TYR A 176 -2.93 6.88 15.12
N LEU A 177 -3.00 7.21 16.41
CA LEU A 177 -2.55 6.33 17.49
C LEU A 177 -3.29 4.98 17.50
N ARG A 178 -4.61 5.03 17.28
CA ARG A 178 -5.41 3.82 17.12
C ARG A 178 -4.91 2.97 15.95
N GLY A 179 -4.68 3.56 14.79
CA GLY A 179 -4.16 2.86 13.61
C GLY A 179 -2.78 2.24 13.85
N MET A 180 -1.88 2.92 14.58
CA MET A 180 -0.58 2.38 14.96
C MET A 180 -0.71 1.16 15.88
N ASN A 181 -1.59 1.21 16.88
CA ASN A 181 -1.86 0.06 17.76
C ASN A 181 -2.47 -1.11 17.00
N GLU A 182 -3.43 -0.85 16.11
CA GLU A 182 -4.02 -1.86 15.22
C GLU A 182 -2.95 -2.49 14.31
N ALA A 183 -1.98 -1.70 13.81
CA ALA A 183 -0.86 -2.19 13.01
C ALA A 183 0.09 -3.09 13.82
N ILE A 184 0.40 -2.74 15.07
CA ILE A 184 1.17 -3.57 15.98
C ILE A 184 0.52 -4.95 16.11
N GLU A 185 -0.77 -4.98 16.43
CA GLU A 185 -1.49 -6.24 16.59
C GLU A 185 -1.62 -7.02 15.27
N ALA A 186 -1.75 -6.33 14.13
CA ALA A 186 -1.80 -6.96 12.82
C ALA A 186 -0.46 -7.61 12.44
N VAL A 187 0.68 -6.96 12.75
CA VAL A 187 2.01 -7.52 12.52
C VAL A 187 2.28 -8.70 13.45
N ARG A 188 1.99 -8.58 14.74
CA ARG A 188 2.18 -9.66 15.74
C ARG A 188 1.36 -10.89 15.44
N SER A 189 0.13 -10.71 14.95
CA SER A 189 -0.75 -11.84 14.55
C SER A 189 -0.48 -12.39 13.16
N GLY A 190 0.48 -11.85 12.41
CA GLY A 190 0.78 -12.24 11.03
C GLY A 190 -0.24 -11.80 9.99
N ARG A 191 -1.27 -11.01 10.37
CA ARG A 191 -2.24 -10.44 9.42
C ARG A 191 -1.62 -9.39 8.50
N LEU A 192 -0.53 -8.77 8.93
CA LEU A 192 0.24 -7.81 8.16
C LEU A 192 1.71 -8.17 8.24
N SER A 193 2.36 -8.37 7.09
CA SER A 193 3.80 -8.70 7.01
C SER A 193 4.50 -7.71 6.08
N PRO A 194 5.02 -6.58 6.60
CA PRO A 194 5.63 -5.55 5.78
C PRO A 194 7.09 -5.83 5.40
N LEU A 195 7.74 -6.84 5.96
CA LEU A 195 9.19 -7.08 5.81
C LEU A 195 9.64 -7.20 4.36
N ALA A 196 8.86 -7.90 3.52
CA ALA A 196 9.17 -8.04 2.09
C ALA A 196 9.09 -6.74 1.31
N LEU A 197 8.52 -5.69 1.89
CA LEU A 197 8.39 -4.36 1.28
C LEU A 197 9.59 -3.44 1.59
N TYR A 198 10.43 -3.78 2.57
CA TYR A 198 11.63 -3.02 2.93
C TYR A 198 12.79 -3.44 2.03
N THR A 199 12.84 -2.88 0.84
CA THR A 199 13.76 -3.33 -0.20
C THR A 199 15.13 -2.69 -0.13
N HIS A 200 15.26 -1.54 0.53
CA HIS A 200 16.50 -0.77 0.60
C HIS A 200 16.73 -0.28 2.03
N CYS A 201 17.95 -0.44 2.52
CA CYS A 201 18.37 0.05 3.84
C CYS A 201 19.57 0.97 3.67
N TYR A 202 19.55 2.08 4.39
CA TYR A 202 20.61 3.10 4.38
C TYR A 202 20.96 3.47 5.82
N SER A 203 22.18 3.90 6.04
CA SER A 203 22.57 4.57 7.28
C SER A 203 22.07 6.02 7.27
N LEU A 204 22.12 6.69 8.43
CA LEU A 204 21.76 8.10 8.53
C LEU A 204 22.66 8.98 7.64
N ASP A 205 23.97 8.66 7.53
CA ASP A 205 24.91 9.36 6.66
C ASP A 205 24.56 9.24 5.18
N GLN A 206 23.83 8.21 4.79
CA GLN A 206 23.36 7.97 3.42
C GLN A 206 21.94 8.53 3.17
N LEU A 207 21.46 9.44 4.01
CA LEU A 207 20.10 9.99 3.88
C LEU A 207 19.82 10.59 2.51
N ALA A 208 20.81 11.28 1.92
CA ALA A 208 20.67 11.88 0.58
C ALA A 208 20.44 10.79 -0.50
N ASP A 209 21.17 9.69 -0.43
CA ASP A 209 21.02 8.55 -1.35
C ASP A 209 19.66 7.89 -1.19
N ALA A 210 19.20 7.72 0.05
CA ALA A 210 17.87 7.17 0.35
C ALA A 210 16.73 8.04 -0.22
N LEU A 211 16.87 9.37 -0.11
CA LEU A 211 15.89 10.32 -0.66
C LEU A 211 15.90 10.29 -2.20
N ASN A 212 17.09 10.24 -2.82
CA ASN A 212 17.24 10.08 -4.26
C ASN A 212 16.61 8.76 -4.74
N ALA A 213 16.91 7.64 -4.09
CA ALA A 213 16.30 6.35 -4.42
C ALA A 213 14.77 6.36 -4.26
N THR A 214 14.24 7.08 -3.26
CA THR A 214 12.79 7.23 -3.07
C THR A 214 12.14 8.04 -4.19
N ARG A 215 12.84 9.07 -4.71
CA ARG A 215 12.39 9.89 -5.84
C ARG A 215 12.45 9.09 -7.15
N ASP A 216 13.59 8.49 -7.43
CA ASP A 216 13.92 7.89 -8.72
C ASP A 216 13.36 6.47 -8.86
N ARG A 217 13.10 5.78 -7.74
CA ARG A 217 12.51 4.44 -7.65
C ARG A 217 13.16 3.44 -8.61
N PRO A 218 14.45 3.14 -8.44
CA PRO A 218 15.14 2.18 -9.29
C PRO A 218 14.43 0.84 -9.31
N ASP A 219 14.80 -0.02 -10.25
CA ASP A 219 14.21 -1.35 -10.33
C ASP A 219 14.38 -2.11 -9.00
N GLY A 220 13.35 -2.82 -8.59
CA GLY A 220 13.32 -3.48 -7.28
C GLY A 220 13.03 -2.56 -6.07
N PHE A 221 12.85 -1.25 -6.27
CA PHE A 221 12.56 -0.32 -5.16
C PHE A 221 11.08 -0.37 -4.74
N MET A 222 10.83 -0.58 -3.45
CA MET A 222 9.50 -0.43 -2.83
C MET A 222 9.52 0.57 -1.68
N LYS A 223 10.39 0.34 -0.68
CA LYS A 223 10.55 1.21 0.50
C LYS A 223 11.99 1.23 0.97
N ALA A 224 12.50 2.44 1.24
CA ALA A 224 13.77 2.63 1.94
C ALA A 224 13.55 2.77 3.45
N LEU A 225 14.46 2.21 4.23
CA LEU A 225 14.58 2.40 5.67
C LEU A 225 15.90 3.12 5.96
N ILE A 226 15.89 4.00 6.96
CA ILE A 226 17.08 4.58 7.56
C ILE A 226 17.34 3.87 8.88
N MET A 227 18.50 3.21 8.96
CA MET A 227 18.94 2.51 10.17
C MET A 227 19.78 3.48 11.02
N MET A 228 19.37 3.71 12.27
CA MET A 228 19.97 4.72 13.15
C MET A 228 21.22 4.21 13.87
N ASP A 229 21.33 2.93 14.12
CA ASP A 229 22.36 2.30 14.97
C ASP A 229 23.59 1.75 14.21
N GLY A 230 23.83 2.22 12.98
CA GLY A 230 24.99 1.80 12.20
C GLY A 230 25.05 0.31 11.83
N THR A 231 24.07 -0.48 12.25
CA THR A 231 23.96 -1.92 11.95
C THR A 231 23.40 -2.21 10.56
N ALA A 232 23.61 -1.31 9.59
CA ALA A 232 23.29 -1.55 8.18
C ALA A 232 24.16 -2.68 7.59
N LYS A 233 24.22 -3.83 8.26
CA LYS A 233 24.77 -5.08 7.72
C LYS A 233 23.64 -5.90 7.09
N THR A 234 23.41 -5.60 5.80
CA THR A 234 23.11 -6.56 4.73
C THR A 234 22.39 -7.85 5.13
N LYS A 235 21.06 -7.80 5.15
CA LYS A 235 20.23 -8.98 4.85
C LYS A 235 19.25 -8.65 3.72
N ALA A 236 19.76 -8.17 2.61
CA ALA A 236 18.98 -7.99 1.37
C ALA A 236 19.72 -8.67 0.21
N ARG A 237 20.05 -9.96 0.35
CA ARG A 237 20.35 -10.87 -0.78
C ARG A 237 19.87 -12.25 -0.37
N GLY A 238 18.72 -12.67 -0.89
CA GLY A 238 18.38 -14.08 -0.98
C GLY A 238 19.46 -14.77 -1.82
N GLU A 239 20.21 -15.66 -1.21
CA GLU A 239 21.14 -16.53 -1.88
C GLU A 239 20.38 -17.46 -2.83
N THR A 240 20.42 -17.16 -4.11
CA THR A 240 20.29 -18.18 -5.15
C THR A 240 21.63 -18.91 -5.24
N GLY A 241 21.83 -19.87 -4.35
CA GLY A 241 22.94 -20.81 -4.40
C GLY A 241 22.73 -21.81 -5.54
N ALA A 242 23.22 -21.51 -6.73
CA ALA A 242 23.45 -22.52 -7.74
C ALA A 242 24.63 -23.41 -7.28
N ARG A 243 24.35 -24.62 -6.85
CA ARG A 243 25.37 -25.68 -6.77
C ARG A 243 25.80 -26.02 -8.19
N SER A 244 27.01 -25.65 -8.55
CA SER A 244 27.71 -26.23 -9.69
C SER A 244 28.31 -27.57 -9.23
N GLU A 245 27.68 -28.65 -9.60
CA GLU A 245 28.37 -29.94 -9.70
C GLU A 245 29.24 -29.89 -10.97
N ARG A 246 30.50 -30.15 -10.82
CA ARG A 246 31.41 -30.59 -11.91
C ARG A 246 31.99 -31.93 -11.58
N PRO A 247 32.33 -32.65 -12.64
CA PRO A 247 32.45 -34.10 -12.72
C PRO A 247 33.61 -34.71 -11.93
#